data_0dedee3946c54a5a0ebfad1a1eee113f
#
_entry.id   0dedee3946c54a5a0ebfad1a1eee113f
#
_cell.length_a   1.000
_cell.length_b   1.000
_cell.length_c   1.000
_cell.angle_alpha   90.00
_cell.angle_beta   90.00
_cell.angle_gamma   90.00
#
_symmetry.space_group_name_H-M   'P 1'
#
loop_
_entity.id
_entity.type
_entity.pdbx_description
1 polymer ?
#
loop_
_entity_poly.entity_id
_entity_poly.type
_entity_poly.pdbx_seq_one_letter_code
_entity_poly.pdbx_strand_id
1 'polypeptide(L)'
;MVNSAGLPQVSPAAGERGESPLHRAPLIEAAGLRKEYGPAVVALDGISFRVEPGEWVAVMGPSGSGKTTLLNILGCLDSPTAGTVTIAGTDISRLSHGERTRFRAERVGFIFQQFHLIPYLTALENVLMAQYFHSMTDEQQARLALERVGLAARLDHLPSELSGGEQQRVAIARALINQPSLLLADEPTGNLDAENEEIVLGLFRRLHAEGHAIIMVTHNPSIGRMADRQIVLEHGRIAQTVSFSFEEETAFDEVLEQVWVLEETRTIPTLNQIRFGSGGDGRILPAMKQIGLLRSHDPALEMTETGRARAASIIRRHRLAERLFAETFHMTDDQELESNACTFEHILSPEVTERICAFLNHPRQCPHGSPIPPGECCVEKR
;
A
#
# COMPACT_ATOMS: atom_id res chain seq x y z
N MET A 1 -10.00 -19.87 -69.85
CA MET A 1 -10.83 -18.70 -69.52
C MET A 1 -11.34 -18.94 -68.11
N VAL A 2 -10.66 -18.38 -67.11
CA VAL A 2 -11.10 -18.40 -65.71
C VAL A 2 -10.95 -16.97 -65.19
N ASN A 3 -12.07 -16.41 -64.76
CA ASN A 3 -12.26 -15.04 -64.31
C ASN A 3 -11.57 -14.85 -62.98
N SER A 4 -10.70 -13.83 -62.89
CA SER A 4 -10.14 -13.29 -61.64
C SER A 4 -11.11 -12.27 -61.08
N ALA A 5 -11.82 -12.61 -59.98
CA ALA A 5 -12.61 -11.67 -59.21
C ALA A 5 -11.70 -10.99 -58.19
N GLY A 6 -11.58 -9.65 -58.27
CA GLY A 6 -10.80 -8.82 -57.36
C GLY A 6 -11.41 -8.74 -55.96
N LEU A 7 -10.54 -8.75 -54.96
CA LEU A 7 -10.88 -8.46 -53.57
C LEU A 7 -11.11 -6.95 -53.39
N PRO A 8 -12.06 -6.52 -52.57
CA PRO A 8 -12.27 -5.10 -52.28
C PRO A 8 -11.17 -4.55 -51.39
N GLN A 9 -10.58 -3.42 -51.82
CA GLN A 9 -9.65 -2.63 -51.00
C GLN A 9 -10.42 -1.96 -49.84
N VAL A 10 -10.02 -2.27 -48.63
CA VAL A 10 -10.47 -1.57 -47.40
C VAL A 10 -9.66 -0.28 -47.30
N SER A 11 -10.32 0.86 -47.47
CA SER A 11 -9.75 2.18 -47.13
C SER A 11 -9.45 2.27 -45.63
N PRO A 12 -8.33 2.86 -45.19
CA PRO A 12 -8.09 3.13 -43.77
C PRO A 12 -9.05 4.21 -43.29
N ALA A 13 -9.89 3.86 -42.31
CA ALA A 13 -10.77 4.78 -41.64
C ALA A 13 -9.92 5.86 -40.90
N ALA A 14 -10.39 7.09 -41.02
CA ALA A 14 -9.80 8.29 -40.45
C ALA A 14 -9.59 8.17 -38.94
N GLY A 15 -8.46 8.74 -38.50
CA GLY A 15 -7.96 8.72 -37.14
C GLY A 15 -9.00 8.96 -36.07
N GLU A 16 -9.03 8.04 -35.11
CA GLU A 16 -9.60 8.28 -33.80
C GLU A 16 -8.69 9.30 -33.12
N ARG A 17 -9.24 10.49 -32.92
CA ARG A 17 -8.68 11.53 -32.09
C ARG A 17 -8.60 10.97 -30.67
N GLY A 18 -7.42 11.03 -30.09
CA GLY A 18 -7.14 10.63 -28.73
C GLY A 18 -8.22 11.15 -27.77
N GLU A 19 -8.98 10.24 -27.20
CA GLU A 19 -9.82 10.53 -26.06
C GLU A 19 -8.89 10.88 -24.91
N SER A 20 -9.03 12.10 -24.40
CA SER A 20 -8.54 12.51 -23.07
C SER A 20 -8.88 11.40 -22.07
N PRO A 21 -8.02 11.14 -21.06
CA PRO A 21 -8.33 10.17 -20.03
C PRO A 21 -9.68 10.57 -19.40
N LEU A 22 -10.71 9.81 -19.72
CA LEU A 22 -12.05 9.96 -19.17
C LEU A 22 -11.91 9.98 -17.65
N HIS A 23 -12.30 11.09 -17.02
CA HIS A 23 -12.44 11.18 -15.58
C HIS A 23 -13.38 10.05 -15.14
N ARG A 24 -12.83 8.92 -14.69
CA ARG A 24 -13.63 7.90 -14.00
C ARG A 24 -14.21 8.58 -12.76
N ALA A 25 -15.50 8.36 -12.51
CA ALA A 25 -16.12 8.85 -11.28
C ALA A 25 -15.37 8.26 -10.08
N PRO A 26 -15.07 9.07 -9.04
CA PRO A 26 -14.37 8.59 -7.85
C PRO A 26 -15.19 7.46 -7.19
N LEU A 27 -14.50 6.50 -6.59
CA LEU A 27 -15.14 5.44 -5.83
C LEU A 27 -15.78 6.00 -4.57
N ILE A 28 -15.11 6.93 -3.90
CA ILE A 28 -15.64 7.64 -2.71
C ILE A 28 -15.55 9.14 -2.96
N GLU A 29 -16.62 9.83 -2.63
CA GLU A 29 -16.66 11.29 -2.55
C GLU A 29 -17.31 11.71 -1.22
N ALA A 30 -16.53 12.32 -0.33
CA ALA A 30 -16.98 12.90 0.92
C ALA A 30 -16.94 14.43 0.82
N ALA A 31 -18.00 15.10 1.20
CA ALA A 31 -18.10 16.55 1.16
C ALA A 31 -18.67 17.11 2.48
N GLY A 32 -17.85 17.92 3.19
CA GLY A 32 -18.20 18.58 4.42
C GLY A 32 -18.65 17.62 5.54
N LEU A 33 -18.07 16.44 5.61
CA LEU A 33 -18.47 15.36 6.51
C LEU A 33 -18.28 15.77 7.97
N ARG A 34 -19.36 15.77 8.74
CA ARG A 34 -19.37 16.10 10.17
C ARG A 34 -20.00 14.97 10.98
N LYS A 35 -19.42 14.68 12.13
CA LYS A 35 -19.96 13.72 13.09
C LYS A 35 -19.85 14.24 14.51
N GLU A 36 -20.98 14.27 15.19
CA GLU A 36 -21.10 14.66 16.58
C GLU A 36 -21.69 13.51 17.40
N TYR A 37 -21.13 13.30 18.59
CA TYR A 37 -21.65 12.39 19.60
C TYR A 37 -22.15 13.22 20.81
N GLY A 38 -23.42 13.54 20.81
CA GLY A 38 -24.00 14.46 21.78
C GLY A 38 -23.46 15.91 21.62
N PRO A 39 -23.77 16.80 22.59
CA PRO A 39 -23.46 18.23 22.45
C PRO A 39 -21.95 18.57 22.64
N ALA A 40 -21.17 17.66 23.19
CA ALA A 40 -19.79 17.96 23.62
C ALA A 40 -18.67 17.37 22.76
N VAL A 41 -18.95 16.39 21.89
CA VAL A 41 -17.90 15.67 21.16
C VAL A 41 -18.12 15.80 19.67
N VAL A 42 -17.25 16.56 19.00
CA VAL A 42 -17.16 16.61 17.54
C VAL A 42 -16.05 15.67 17.12
N ALA A 43 -16.41 14.52 16.57
CA ALA A 43 -15.44 13.51 16.14
C ALA A 43 -14.90 13.77 14.73
N LEU A 44 -15.74 14.33 13.83
CA LEU A 44 -15.35 14.79 12.50
C LEU A 44 -15.93 16.19 12.27
N ASP A 45 -15.13 17.08 11.68
CA ASP A 45 -15.49 18.49 11.52
C ASP A 45 -15.16 19.01 10.11
N GLY A 46 -16.09 18.77 9.18
CA GLY A 46 -16.03 19.30 7.82
C GLY A 46 -15.02 18.61 6.90
N ILE A 47 -14.85 17.29 7.03
CA ILE A 47 -13.93 16.51 6.20
C ILE A 47 -14.42 16.41 4.76
N SER A 48 -13.55 16.69 3.79
CA SER A 48 -13.84 16.53 2.36
C SER A 48 -12.65 15.84 1.70
N PHE A 49 -12.91 14.73 0.98
CA PHE A 49 -11.89 13.99 0.23
C PHE A 49 -12.55 13.12 -0.84
N ARG A 50 -11.74 12.62 -1.77
CA ARG A 50 -12.13 11.65 -2.79
C ARG A 50 -11.19 10.46 -2.74
N VAL A 51 -11.66 9.30 -3.19
CA VAL A 51 -10.84 8.09 -3.39
C VAL A 51 -11.17 7.53 -4.77
N GLU A 52 -10.13 7.26 -5.55
CA GLU A 52 -10.27 6.71 -6.88
C GLU A 52 -10.46 5.17 -6.85
N PRO A 53 -11.07 4.57 -7.89
CA PRO A 53 -11.14 3.12 -7.99
C PRO A 53 -9.74 2.49 -7.99
N GLY A 54 -9.52 1.50 -7.12
CA GLY A 54 -8.24 0.81 -6.97
C GLY A 54 -7.21 1.56 -6.13
N GLU A 55 -7.49 2.76 -5.63
CA GLU A 55 -6.55 3.53 -4.81
C GLU A 55 -6.44 2.95 -3.40
N TRP A 56 -5.21 2.86 -2.89
CA TRP A 56 -4.94 2.57 -1.47
C TRP A 56 -4.68 3.87 -0.71
N VAL A 57 -5.55 4.19 0.24
CA VAL A 57 -5.44 5.38 1.10
C VAL A 57 -5.14 4.96 2.54
N ALA A 58 -4.08 5.50 3.12
CA ALA A 58 -3.80 5.36 4.54
C ALA A 58 -4.37 6.57 5.31
N VAL A 59 -5.17 6.31 6.33
CA VAL A 59 -5.69 7.34 7.24
C VAL A 59 -4.87 7.29 8.53
N MET A 60 -4.13 8.37 8.80
CA MET A 60 -3.22 8.48 9.93
C MET A 60 -3.64 9.60 10.89
N GLY A 61 -2.98 9.66 12.04
CA GLY A 61 -3.18 10.70 13.05
C GLY A 61 -3.18 10.16 14.47
N PRO A 62 -3.12 11.04 15.49
CA PRO A 62 -3.09 10.63 16.89
C PRO A 62 -4.37 9.91 17.33
N SER A 63 -4.33 9.27 18.50
CA SER A 63 -5.52 8.66 19.10
C SER A 63 -6.60 9.75 19.33
N GLY A 64 -7.85 9.39 19.06
CA GLY A 64 -8.98 10.32 19.19
C GLY A 64 -9.13 11.35 18.05
N SER A 65 -8.34 11.29 16.98
CA SER A 65 -8.45 12.22 15.86
C SER A 65 -9.65 11.98 14.91
N GLY A 66 -10.44 10.92 15.13
CA GLY A 66 -11.64 10.62 14.33
C GLY A 66 -11.51 9.52 13.30
N LYS A 67 -10.35 8.83 13.21
CA LYS A 67 -10.05 7.77 12.20
C LYS A 67 -11.10 6.65 12.19
N THR A 68 -11.33 6.03 13.34
CA THR A 68 -12.33 4.94 13.48
C THR A 68 -13.75 5.45 13.20
N THR A 69 -14.08 6.70 13.59
CA THR A 69 -15.36 7.31 13.25
C THR A 69 -15.53 7.45 11.74
N LEU A 70 -14.49 7.91 11.04
CA LEU A 70 -14.50 8.00 9.59
C LEU A 70 -14.70 6.61 8.95
N LEU A 71 -13.94 5.59 9.38
CA LEU A 71 -14.12 4.24 8.89
C LEU A 71 -15.53 3.69 9.14
N ASN A 72 -16.09 3.94 10.32
CA ASN A 72 -17.45 3.49 10.66
C ASN A 72 -18.51 4.11 9.74
N ILE A 73 -18.36 5.37 9.38
CA ILE A 73 -19.27 6.03 8.43
C ILE A 73 -19.11 5.43 7.04
N LEU A 74 -17.88 5.29 6.54
CA LEU A 74 -17.60 4.69 5.23
C LEU A 74 -18.07 3.22 5.17
N GLY A 75 -17.96 2.51 6.29
CA GLY A 75 -18.44 1.13 6.43
C GLY A 75 -19.95 1.01 6.68
N CYS A 76 -20.72 2.10 6.62
CA CYS A 76 -22.14 2.10 6.93
C CYS A 76 -22.50 1.52 8.32
N LEU A 77 -21.56 1.57 9.27
CA LEU A 77 -21.80 1.20 10.68
C LEU A 77 -22.37 2.38 11.48
N ASP A 78 -22.07 3.61 11.04
CA ASP A 78 -22.60 4.85 11.61
C ASP A 78 -23.05 5.79 10.49
N SER A 79 -23.70 6.90 10.85
CA SER A 79 -24.16 7.93 9.92
C SER A 79 -23.51 9.27 10.24
N PRO A 80 -23.24 10.12 9.25
CA PRO A 80 -22.80 11.48 9.50
C PRO A 80 -23.93 12.30 10.14
N THR A 81 -23.56 13.31 10.92
CA THR A 81 -24.50 14.31 11.45
C THR A 81 -24.81 15.36 10.39
N ALA A 82 -23.82 15.71 9.55
CA ALA A 82 -23.96 16.62 8.40
C ALA A 82 -22.93 16.27 7.33
N GLY A 83 -23.11 16.85 6.14
CA GLY A 83 -22.31 16.54 4.95
C GLY A 83 -22.84 15.33 4.19
N THR A 84 -22.15 14.94 3.13
CA THR A 84 -22.54 13.83 2.25
C THR A 84 -21.37 12.89 2.01
N VAL A 85 -21.68 11.61 1.84
CA VAL A 85 -20.72 10.58 1.41
C VAL A 85 -21.35 9.74 0.31
N THR A 86 -20.72 9.73 -0.84
CA THR A 86 -21.10 8.86 -1.97
C THR A 86 -20.06 7.77 -2.13
N ILE A 87 -20.48 6.51 -2.21
CA ILE A 87 -19.59 5.34 -2.48
C ILE A 87 -20.15 4.59 -3.68
N ALA A 88 -19.33 4.34 -4.68
CA ALA A 88 -19.71 3.68 -5.93
C ALA A 88 -21.00 4.28 -6.53
N GLY A 89 -21.14 5.62 -6.52
CA GLY A 89 -22.28 6.36 -7.04
C GLY A 89 -23.52 6.38 -6.12
N THR A 90 -23.50 5.73 -4.95
CA THR A 90 -24.61 5.69 -3.99
C THR A 90 -24.35 6.66 -2.82
N ASP A 91 -25.24 7.61 -2.58
CA ASP A 91 -25.18 8.50 -1.40
C ASP A 91 -25.58 7.72 -0.15
N ILE A 92 -24.59 7.26 0.61
CA ILE A 92 -24.79 6.47 1.83
C ILE A 92 -25.29 7.30 3.03
N SER A 93 -25.17 8.64 2.95
CA SER A 93 -25.63 9.55 4.01
C SER A 93 -27.14 9.52 4.19
N ARG A 94 -27.87 9.19 3.13
CA ARG A 94 -29.35 9.20 3.09
C ARG A 94 -29.99 7.83 3.23
N LEU A 95 -29.18 6.77 3.25
CA LEU A 95 -29.69 5.41 3.34
C LEU A 95 -30.34 5.15 4.71
N SER A 96 -31.47 4.47 4.71
CA SER A 96 -32.09 3.91 5.90
C SER A 96 -31.20 2.83 6.52
N HIS A 97 -31.47 2.44 7.75
CA HIS A 97 -30.71 1.40 8.45
C HIS A 97 -30.66 0.08 7.65
N GLY A 98 -31.77 -0.35 7.07
CA GLY A 98 -31.85 -1.59 6.27
C GLY A 98 -31.03 -1.49 4.96
N GLU A 99 -31.12 -0.35 4.27
CA GLU A 99 -30.35 -0.09 3.05
C GLU A 99 -28.85 -0.03 3.33
N ARG A 100 -28.41 0.60 4.43
CA ARG A 100 -27.00 0.59 4.86
C ARG A 100 -26.49 -0.81 5.14
N THR A 101 -27.28 -1.65 5.80
CA THR A 101 -26.92 -3.04 6.07
C THR A 101 -26.71 -3.82 4.78
N ARG A 102 -27.63 -3.65 3.81
CA ARG A 102 -27.50 -4.27 2.50
C ARG A 102 -26.29 -3.75 1.72
N PHE A 103 -26.13 -2.44 1.65
CA PHE A 103 -24.99 -1.79 0.97
C PHE A 103 -23.65 -2.28 1.53
N ARG A 104 -23.52 -2.33 2.86
CA ARG A 104 -22.32 -2.85 3.52
C ARG A 104 -22.05 -4.31 3.13
N ALA A 105 -23.05 -5.17 3.16
CA ALA A 105 -22.89 -6.57 2.81
C ALA A 105 -22.46 -6.78 1.35
N GLU A 106 -22.92 -5.93 0.42
CA GLU A 106 -22.66 -6.02 -1.01
C GLU A 106 -21.37 -5.33 -1.46
N ARG A 107 -20.94 -4.24 -0.80
CA ARG A 107 -19.94 -3.33 -1.34
C ARG A 107 -18.71 -3.13 -0.47
N VAL A 108 -18.78 -3.46 0.82
CA VAL A 108 -17.73 -3.14 1.78
C VAL A 108 -17.22 -4.40 2.47
N GLY A 109 -15.91 -4.65 2.37
CA GLY A 109 -15.20 -5.61 3.19
C GLY A 109 -14.57 -4.91 4.39
N PHE A 110 -14.94 -5.29 5.62
CA PHE A 110 -14.40 -4.65 6.82
C PHE A 110 -13.44 -5.60 7.56
N ILE A 111 -12.23 -5.10 7.86
CA ILE A 111 -11.17 -5.81 8.57
C ILE A 111 -10.85 -4.98 9.81
N PHE A 112 -11.07 -5.55 10.99
CA PHE A 112 -10.89 -4.88 12.28
C PHE A 112 -9.54 -5.23 12.91
N GLN A 113 -9.06 -4.40 13.83
CA GLN A 113 -7.91 -4.66 14.66
C GLN A 113 -8.12 -5.89 15.56
N GLN A 114 -9.32 -6.02 16.15
CA GLN A 114 -9.79 -7.25 16.78
C GLN A 114 -10.50 -8.07 15.70
N PHE A 115 -10.14 -9.32 15.55
CA PHE A 115 -10.57 -10.17 14.43
C PHE A 115 -12.09 -10.36 14.33
N HIS A 116 -12.80 -10.22 15.45
CA HIS A 116 -14.26 -10.40 15.56
C HIS A 116 -14.75 -11.68 14.89
N LEU A 117 -14.00 -12.78 15.07
CA LEU A 117 -14.44 -14.08 14.67
C LEU A 117 -15.46 -14.62 15.68
N ILE A 118 -16.44 -15.34 15.18
CA ILE A 118 -17.43 -16.03 16.02
C ILE A 118 -16.74 -17.26 16.64
N PRO A 119 -16.57 -17.31 17.98
CA PRO A 119 -15.62 -18.24 18.61
C PRO A 119 -16.03 -19.73 18.55
N TYR A 120 -17.29 -20.01 18.28
CA TYR A 120 -17.85 -21.35 18.17
C TYR A 120 -18.07 -21.78 16.72
N LEU A 121 -17.69 -20.99 15.75
CA LEU A 121 -17.68 -21.32 14.33
C LEU A 121 -16.24 -21.57 13.87
N THR A 122 -16.08 -22.55 13.00
CA THR A 122 -14.79 -22.83 12.32
C THR A 122 -14.34 -21.66 11.42
N ALA A 123 -13.12 -21.71 10.92
CA ALA A 123 -12.63 -20.73 9.96
C ALA A 123 -13.54 -20.67 8.71
N LEU A 124 -13.92 -21.83 8.18
CA LEU A 124 -14.82 -21.96 7.04
C LEU A 124 -16.19 -21.34 7.33
N GLU A 125 -16.81 -21.69 8.47
CA GLU A 125 -18.12 -21.20 8.87
C GLU A 125 -18.12 -19.69 9.14
N ASN A 126 -17.02 -19.12 9.68
CA ASN A 126 -16.86 -17.67 9.83
C ASN A 126 -16.88 -16.94 8.48
N VAL A 127 -16.31 -17.53 7.43
CA VAL A 127 -16.35 -16.96 6.08
C VAL A 127 -17.75 -17.13 5.46
N LEU A 128 -18.36 -18.31 5.59
CA LEU A 128 -19.71 -18.60 5.09
C LEU A 128 -20.76 -17.69 5.72
N MET A 129 -20.59 -17.29 6.98
CA MET A 129 -21.51 -16.36 7.66
C MET A 129 -21.63 -15.01 6.94
N ALA A 130 -20.54 -14.51 6.34
CA ALA A 130 -20.61 -13.26 5.57
C ALA A 130 -21.43 -13.43 4.28
N GLN A 131 -21.36 -14.57 3.61
CA GLN A 131 -22.20 -14.88 2.46
C GLN A 131 -23.67 -15.01 2.85
N TYR A 132 -23.96 -15.66 3.98
CA TYR A 132 -25.32 -15.88 4.44
C TYR A 132 -26.14 -14.58 4.54
N PHE A 133 -25.50 -13.48 4.91
CA PHE A 133 -26.15 -12.17 5.00
C PHE A 133 -26.21 -11.42 3.66
N HIS A 134 -25.53 -11.92 2.62
CA HIS A 134 -25.47 -11.30 1.30
C HIS A 134 -26.26 -12.08 0.24
N SER A 135 -26.04 -13.39 0.18
CA SER A 135 -26.52 -14.26 -0.89
C SER A 135 -26.71 -15.70 -0.40
N MET A 136 -26.83 -16.65 -1.32
CA MET A 136 -26.72 -18.07 -0.98
C MET A 136 -25.27 -18.41 -0.64
N THR A 137 -25.09 -19.20 0.41
CA THR A 137 -23.77 -19.71 0.81
C THR A 137 -23.19 -20.65 -0.23
N ASP A 138 -21.92 -20.46 -0.56
CA ASP A 138 -21.16 -21.32 -1.45
C ASP A 138 -19.88 -21.76 -0.72
N GLU A 139 -19.90 -23.02 -0.25
CA GLU A 139 -18.77 -23.58 0.48
C GLU A 139 -17.49 -23.64 -0.35
N GLN A 140 -17.58 -23.87 -1.67
CA GLN A 140 -16.43 -23.93 -2.53
C GLN A 140 -15.73 -22.55 -2.64
N GLN A 141 -16.51 -21.50 -2.79
CA GLN A 141 -15.97 -20.13 -2.78
C GLN A 141 -15.34 -19.78 -1.41
N ALA A 142 -15.94 -20.18 -0.30
CA ALA A 142 -15.38 -19.94 1.02
C ALA A 142 -14.05 -20.69 1.24
N ARG A 143 -13.94 -21.93 0.76
CA ARG A 143 -12.69 -22.70 0.75
C ARG A 143 -11.60 -22.00 -0.07
N LEU A 144 -11.94 -21.54 -1.27
CA LEU A 144 -11.01 -20.78 -2.14
C LEU A 144 -10.57 -19.45 -1.49
N ALA A 145 -11.50 -18.76 -0.81
CA ALA A 145 -11.14 -17.53 -0.10
C ALA A 145 -10.13 -17.78 1.04
N LEU A 146 -10.28 -18.88 1.77
CA LEU A 146 -9.33 -19.29 2.81
C LEU A 146 -8.01 -19.78 2.22
N GLU A 147 -8.03 -20.47 1.09
CA GLU A 147 -6.82 -20.87 0.38
C GLU A 147 -6.01 -19.65 -0.09
N ARG A 148 -6.67 -18.61 -0.64
CA ARG A 148 -6.03 -17.35 -1.07
C ARG A 148 -5.25 -16.67 0.05
N VAL A 149 -5.66 -16.82 1.29
CA VAL A 149 -4.97 -16.27 2.47
C VAL A 149 -4.03 -17.29 3.15
N GLY A 150 -3.78 -18.45 2.52
CA GLY A 150 -2.86 -19.47 3.01
C GLY A 150 -3.39 -20.32 4.15
N LEU A 151 -4.73 -20.53 4.23
CA LEU A 151 -5.38 -21.28 5.29
C LEU A 151 -6.10 -22.56 4.81
N ALA A 152 -5.69 -23.13 3.67
CA ALA A 152 -6.28 -24.36 3.13
C ALA A 152 -6.27 -25.54 4.13
N ALA A 153 -5.26 -25.62 5.01
CA ALA A 153 -5.13 -26.68 6.02
C ALA A 153 -5.85 -26.34 7.37
N ARG A 154 -6.56 -25.21 7.45
CA ARG A 154 -7.15 -24.68 8.69
C ARG A 154 -8.67 -24.52 8.65
N LEU A 155 -9.33 -25.04 7.64
CA LEU A 155 -10.75 -24.82 7.35
C LEU A 155 -11.66 -25.15 8.55
N ASP A 156 -11.39 -26.28 9.22
CA ASP A 156 -12.21 -26.83 10.28
C ASP A 156 -11.74 -26.42 11.70
N HIS A 157 -10.73 -25.53 11.80
CA HIS A 157 -10.22 -25.04 13.08
C HIS A 157 -11.12 -23.96 13.66
N LEU A 158 -11.31 -23.98 14.96
CA LEU A 158 -11.97 -22.91 15.72
C LEU A 158 -10.98 -21.73 15.92
N PRO A 159 -11.48 -20.50 16.13
CA PRO A 159 -10.61 -19.36 16.41
C PRO A 159 -9.62 -19.59 17.57
N SER A 160 -9.99 -20.34 18.60
CA SER A 160 -9.12 -20.69 19.72
C SER A 160 -7.94 -21.61 19.34
N GLU A 161 -8.00 -22.27 18.20
CA GLU A 161 -6.97 -23.18 17.67
C GLU A 161 -6.06 -22.49 16.64
N LEU A 162 -6.34 -21.22 16.33
CA LEU A 162 -5.62 -20.41 15.34
C LEU A 162 -4.75 -19.38 16.03
N SER A 163 -3.56 -19.15 15.49
CA SER A 163 -2.71 -18.00 15.88
C SER A 163 -3.40 -16.67 15.57
N GLY A 164 -2.94 -15.57 16.18
CA GLY A 164 -3.46 -14.23 15.90
C GLY A 164 -3.37 -13.86 14.41
N GLY A 165 -2.26 -14.19 13.76
CA GLY A 165 -2.09 -13.99 12.33
C GLY A 165 -3.02 -14.86 11.47
N GLU A 166 -3.26 -16.11 11.87
CA GLU A 166 -4.25 -16.97 11.20
C GLU A 166 -5.67 -16.43 11.36
N GLN A 167 -6.05 -15.98 12.57
CA GLN A 167 -7.34 -15.35 12.82
C GLN A 167 -7.54 -14.09 11.96
N GLN A 168 -6.52 -13.24 11.82
CA GLN A 168 -6.58 -12.08 10.97
C GLN A 168 -6.76 -12.46 9.50
N ARG A 169 -6.07 -13.49 9.04
CA ARG A 169 -6.25 -13.99 7.66
C ARG A 169 -7.67 -14.57 7.43
N VAL A 170 -8.28 -15.21 8.42
CA VAL A 170 -9.72 -15.61 8.35
C VAL A 170 -10.60 -14.36 8.24
N ALA A 171 -10.32 -13.30 9.03
CA ALA A 171 -11.09 -12.05 8.95
C ALA A 171 -10.94 -11.37 7.58
N ILE A 172 -9.75 -11.43 6.95
CA ILE A 172 -9.52 -10.95 5.58
C ILE A 172 -10.31 -11.79 4.57
N ALA A 173 -10.25 -13.13 4.65
CA ALA A 173 -11.02 -14.02 3.77
C ALA A 173 -12.52 -13.73 3.87
N ARG A 174 -13.03 -13.53 5.10
CA ARG A 174 -14.42 -13.15 5.38
C ARG A 174 -14.79 -11.80 4.75
N ALA A 175 -13.87 -10.82 4.77
CA ALA A 175 -14.10 -9.52 4.16
C ALA A 175 -14.16 -9.59 2.62
N LEU A 176 -13.44 -10.53 2.00
CA LEU A 176 -13.30 -10.66 0.55
C LEU A 176 -14.38 -11.53 -0.12
N ILE A 177 -15.06 -12.40 0.64
CA ILE A 177 -15.92 -13.45 0.06
C ILE A 177 -17.05 -12.91 -0.83
N ASN A 178 -17.57 -11.74 -0.52
CA ASN A 178 -18.63 -11.07 -1.28
C ASN A 178 -18.10 -10.14 -2.39
N GLN A 179 -16.82 -10.20 -2.72
CA GLN A 179 -16.14 -9.40 -3.75
C GLN A 179 -16.43 -7.90 -3.62
N PRO A 180 -16.13 -7.30 -2.44
CA PRO A 180 -16.46 -5.90 -2.19
C PRO A 180 -15.67 -4.97 -3.11
N SER A 181 -16.26 -3.82 -3.45
CA SER A 181 -15.58 -2.77 -4.20
C SER A 181 -14.64 -1.92 -3.34
N LEU A 182 -14.80 -1.98 -2.01
CA LEU A 182 -14.05 -1.21 -1.03
C LEU A 182 -13.64 -2.08 0.15
N LEU A 183 -12.36 -2.07 0.49
CA LEU A 183 -11.83 -2.67 1.71
C LEU A 183 -11.54 -1.58 2.74
N LEU A 184 -12.09 -1.72 3.94
CA LEU A 184 -11.82 -0.87 5.08
C LEU A 184 -11.04 -1.68 6.13
N ALA A 185 -9.89 -1.20 6.54
CA ALA A 185 -9.04 -1.87 7.51
C ALA A 185 -8.72 -0.91 8.67
N ASP A 186 -9.10 -1.28 9.88
CA ASP A 186 -8.81 -0.53 11.10
C ASP A 186 -7.68 -1.20 11.86
N GLU A 187 -6.46 -0.65 11.75
CA GLU A 187 -5.22 -1.17 12.35
C GLU A 187 -5.03 -2.69 12.18
N PRO A 188 -5.06 -3.21 10.94
CA PRO A 188 -5.18 -4.65 10.68
C PRO A 188 -3.99 -5.49 11.15
N THR A 189 -2.88 -4.87 11.53
CA THR A 189 -1.66 -5.54 12.01
C THR A 189 -1.32 -5.21 13.47
N GLY A 190 -2.11 -4.35 14.13
CA GLY A 190 -1.78 -3.81 15.46
C GLY A 190 -1.66 -4.86 16.59
N ASN A 191 -2.17 -6.08 16.39
CA ASN A 191 -2.11 -7.18 17.38
C ASN A 191 -1.24 -8.35 16.89
N LEU A 192 -0.41 -8.17 15.87
CA LEU A 192 0.39 -9.23 15.25
C LEU A 192 1.88 -9.07 15.61
N ASP A 193 2.58 -10.20 15.64
CA ASP A 193 4.03 -10.22 15.61
C ASP A 193 4.57 -9.83 14.23
N ALA A 194 5.87 -9.55 14.15
CA ALA A 194 6.50 -9.04 12.93
C ALA A 194 6.36 -9.99 11.71
N GLU A 195 6.40 -11.31 11.93
CA GLU A 195 6.25 -12.29 10.85
C GLU A 195 4.83 -12.29 10.29
N ASN A 196 3.82 -12.34 11.17
CA ASN A 196 2.42 -12.30 10.75
C ASN A 196 2.02 -10.92 10.19
N GLU A 197 2.62 -9.81 10.70
CA GLU A 197 2.45 -8.46 10.13
C GLU A 197 2.86 -8.46 8.66
N GLU A 198 4.06 -8.95 8.31
CA GLU A 198 4.54 -8.96 6.93
C GLU A 198 3.68 -9.85 6.02
N ILE A 199 3.22 -11.00 6.50
CA ILE A 199 2.29 -11.86 5.75
C ILE A 199 0.99 -11.11 5.43
N VAL A 200 0.40 -10.43 6.43
CA VAL A 200 -0.85 -9.68 6.27
C VAL A 200 -0.65 -8.47 5.35
N LEU A 201 0.46 -7.73 5.48
CA LEU A 201 0.78 -6.62 4.58
C LEU A 201 1.00 -7.11 3.15
N GLY A 202 1.65 -8.27 2.97
CA GLY A 202 1.78 -8.93 1.67
C GLY A 202 0.43 -9.28 1.03
N LEU A 203 -0.60 -9.64 1.84
CA LEU A 203 -1.96 -9.83 1.35
C LEU A 203 -2.56 -8.50 0.84
N PHE A 204 -2.42 -7.39 1.60
CA PHE A 204 -2.92 -6.08 1.17
C PHE A 204 -2.25 -5.60 -0.11
N ARG A 205 -0.92 -5.76 -0.26
CA ARG A 205 -0.21 -5.43 -1.52
C ARG A 205 -0.78 -6.20 -2.72
N ARG A 206 -1.05 -7.50 -2.56
CA ARG A 206 -1.66 -8.31 -3.63
C ARG A 206 -3.07 -7.85 -3.97
N LEU A 207 -3.90 -7.57 -2.97
CA LEU A 207 -5.26 -7.08 -3.18
C LEU A 207 -5.27 -5.72 -3.89
N HIS A 208 -4.35 -4.82 -3.53
CA HIS A 208 -4.17 -3.56 -4.22
C HIS A 208 -3.73 -3.77 -5.69
N ALA A 209 -2.74 -4.63 -5.95
CA ALA A 209 -2.32 -4.98 -7.30
C ALA A 209 -3.43 -5.64 -8.15
N GLU A 210 -4.40 -6.31 -7.52
CA GLU A 210 -5.60 -6.85 -8.15
C GLU A 210 -6.67 -5.77 -8.43
N GLY A 211 -6.44 -4.51 -8.00
CA GLY A 211 -7.32 -3.36 -8.25
C GLY A 211 -8.37 -3.11 -7.17
N HIS A 212 -8.24 -3.70 -5.98
CA HIS A 212 -9.12 -3.36 -4.86
C HIS A 212 -8.79 -1.98 -4.31
N ALA A 213 -9.81 -1.14 -4.12
CA ALA A 213 -9.65 0.09 -3.35
C ALA A 213 -9.57 -0.22 -1.85
N ILE A 214 -8.59 0.39 -1.17
CA ILE A 214 -8.31 0.12 0.24
C ILE A 214 -8.25 1.41 1.02
N ILE A 215 -8.99 1.50 2.14
CA ILE A 215 -8.77 2.54 3.15
C ILE A 215 -8.28 1.84 4.41
N MET A 216 -7.06 2.14 4.81
CA MET A 216 -6.43 1.56 5.98
C MET A 216 -6.14 2.63 7.03
N VAL A 217 -6.67 2.45 8.21
CA VAL A 217 -6.24 3.23 9.38
C VAL A 217 -4.99 2.58 9.95
N THR A 218 -3.97 3.36 10.17
CA THR A 218 -2.74 2.93 10.86
C THR A 218 -2.08 4.12 11.57
N HIS A 219 -1.41 3.83 12.68
CA HIS A 219 -0.50 4.77 13.33
C HIS A 219 0.98 4.49 12.98
N ASN A 220 1.26 3.39 12.26
CA ASN A 220 2.60 3.02 11.84
C ASN A 220 2.98 3.75 10.53
N PRO A 221 3.98 4.67 10.56
CA PRO A 221 4.39 5.41 9.36
C PRO A 221 4.91 4.53 8.22
N SER A 222 5.51 3.37 8.55
CA SER A 222 6.03 2.44 7.53
C SER A 222 4.89 1.80 6.74
N ILE A 223 3.79 1.44 7.41
CA ILE A 223 2.59 0.91 6.77
C ILE A 223 1.89 2.01 5.98
N GLY A 224 1.80 3.23 6.54
CA GLY A 224 1.20 4.37 5.85
C GLY A 224 1.87 4.68 4.51
N ARG A 225 3.20 4.49 4.40
CA ARG A 225 3.96 4.68 3.14
C ARG A 225 3.71 3.63 2.07
N MET A 226 3.07 2.51 2.40
CA MET A 226 2.70 1.50 1.40
C MET A 226 1.46 1.90 0.59
N ALA A 227 0.73 2.92 1.04
CA ALA A 227 -0.45 3.44 0.37
C ALA A 227 -0.07 4.48 -0.70
N ASP A 228 -0.88 4.61 -1.75
CA ASP A 228 -0.70 5.63 -2.80
C ASP A 228 -0.83 7.03 -2.23
N ARG A 229 -1.61 7.18 -1.14
CA ARG A 229 -1.86 8.46 -0.50
C ARG A 229 -2.10 8.31 1.00
N GLN A 230 -1.63 9.30 1.76
CA GLN A 230 -1.90 9.44 3.18
C GLN A 230 -2.83 10.62 3.44
N ILE A 231 -3.82 10.43 4.30
CA ILE A 231 -4.67 11.47 4.87
C ILE A 231 -4.38 11.52 6.37
N VAL A 232 -3.85 12.64 6.84
CA VAL A 232 -3.58 12.83 8.27
C VAL A 232 -4.75 13.57 8.90
N LEU A 233 -5.37 12.94 9.90
CA LEU A 233 -6.46 13.51 10.68
C LEU A 233 -5.93 14.07 12.02
N GLU A 234 -6.29 15.31 12.33
CA GLU A 234 -6.06 15.93 13.63
C GLU A 234 -7.34 16.65 14.08
N HIS A 235 -7.76 16.39 15.31
CA HIS A 235 -8.96 17.02 15.90
C HIS A 235 -10.21 16.96 15.00
N GLY A 236 -10.42 15.83 14.32
CA GLY A 236 -11.58 15.64 13.45
C GLY A 236 -11.49 16.34 12.09
N ARG A 237 -10.35 16.91 11.72
CA ARG A 237 -10.10 17.60 10.43
C ARG A 237 -8.97 16.96 9.68
N ILE A 238 -8.95 17.13 8.36
CA ILE A 238 -7.78 16.78 7.55
C ILE A 238 -6.74 17.87 7.76
N ALA A 239 -5.66 17.53 8.49
CA ALA A 239 -4.51 18.40 8.69
C ALA A 239 -3.62 18.41 7.45
N GLN A 240 -3.53 17.25 6.77
CA GLN A 240 -2.64 17.08 5.64
C GLN A 240 -3.08 15.92 4.75
N THR A 241 -2.79 16.06 3.45
CA THR A 241 -2.87 14.98 2.47
C THR A 241 -1.54 14.90 1.74
N VAL A 242 -0.94 13.70 1.71
CA VAL A 242 0.32 13.42 1.01
C VAL A 242 0.03 12.31 0.00
N SER A 243 0.24 12.59 -1.27
CA SER A 243 0.18 11.57 -2.33
C SER A 243 1.59 11.15 -2.68
N PHE A 244 1.81 9.86 -2.84
CA PHE A 244 3.07 9.30 -3.29
C PHE A 244 2.88 8.86 -4.74
N SER A 245 3.52 9.53 -5.69
CA SER A 245 3.66 9.03 -7.04
C SER A 245 4.90 8.13 -7.12
N PHE A 246 4.89 7.17 -8.03
CA PHE A 246 6.09 6.35 -8.30
C PHE A 246 7.32 7.23 -8.61
N GLU A 247 7.11 8.37 -9.28
CA GLU A 247 8.18 9.34 -9.56
C GLU A 247 8.71 10.02 -8.29
N GLU A 248 7.85 10.31 -7.29
CA GLU A 248 8.28 10.90 -6.02
C GLU A 248 8.99 9.87 -5.14
N GLU A 249 8.55 8.63 -5.13
CA GLU A 249 9.23 7.53 -4.42
C GLU A 249 10.64 7.30 -4.98
N THR A 250 10.77 7.28 -6.31
CA THR A 250 12.07 7.17 -6.98
C THR A 250 12.98 8.36 -6.65
N ALA A 251 12.42 9.58 -6.66
CA ALA A 251 13.17 10.77 -6.29
C ALA A 251 13.61 10.77 -4.81
N PHE A 252 12.82 10.19 -3.89
CA PHE A 252 13.24 10.01 -2.50
C PHE A 252 14.41 9.01 -2.40
N ASP A 253 14.36 7.93 -3.14
CA ASP A 253 15.40 6.91 -3.18
C ASP A 253 16.72 7.51 -3.73
N GLU A 254 16.66 8.27 -4.83
CA GLU A 254 17.81 8.98 -5.39
C GLU A 254 18.45 9.96 -4.39
N VAL A 255 17.63 10.71 -3.64
CA VAL A 255 18.15 11.65 -2.61
C VAL A 255 18.80 10.88 -1.46
N LEU A 256 18.18 9.80 -0.97
CA LEU A 256 18.76 8.98 0.10
C LEU A 256 20.07 8.32 -0.31
N GLU A 257 20.18 7.86 -1.55
CA GLU A 257 21.40 7.30 -2.10
C GLU A 257 22.53 8.35 -2.12
N GLN A 258 22.25 9.54 -2.63
CA GLN A 258 23.23 10.63 -2.64
C GLN A 258 23.70 11.01 -1.24
N VAL A 259 22.77 11.12 -0.28
CA VAL A 259 23.11 11.39 1.13
C VAL A 259 23.98 10.28 1.72
N TRP A 260 23.66 9.01 1.45
CA TRP A 260 24.45 7.86 1.89
C TRP A 260 25.88 7.90 1.33
N VAL A 261 26.04 8.12 0.03
CA VAL A 261 27.37 8.19 -0.62
C VAL A 261 28.22 9.33 -0.06
N LEU A 262 27.60 10.50 0.22
CA LEU A 262 28.31 11.61 0.87
C LEU A 262 28.75 11.25 2.28
N GLU A 263 27.92 10.59 3.08
CA GLU A 263 28.29 10.12 4.42
C GLU A 263 29.43 9.08 4.40
N GLU A 264 29.42 8.14 3.43
CA GLU A 264 30.51 7.16 3.24
C GLU A 264 31.85 7.84 2.94
N THR A 265 31.83 8.94 2.20
CA THR A 265 33.04 9.74 1.91
C THR A 265 33.42 10.69 3.04
N ARG A 266 32.75 10.59 4.21
CA ARG A 266 32.91 11.46 5.38
C ARG A 266 32.65 12.95 5.08
N THR A 267 31.84 13.22 4.06
CA THR A 267 31.39 14.56 3.73
C THR A 267 30.04 14.81 4.43
N ILE A 268 29.89 15.97 5.07
CA ILE A 268 28.59 16.36 5.65
C ILE A 268 27.64 16.66 4.50
N PRO A 269 26.54 15.92 4.32
CA PRO A 269 25.59 16.17 3.24
C PRO A 269 24.93 17.55 3.42
N THR A 270 24.92 18.34 2.38
CA THR A 270 24.27 19.67 2.35
C THR A 270 23.31 19.76 1.20
N LEU A 271 22.33 20.65 1.33
CA LEU A 271 21.30 20.89 0.31
C LEU A 271 21.87 21.18 -1.08
N ASN A 272 22.98 21.91 -1.13
CA ASN A 272 23.63 22.30 -2.38
C ASN A 272 24.37 21.16 -3.09
N GLN A 273 24.59 20.03 -2.41
CA GLN A 273 25.28 18.86 -2.96
C GLN A 273 24.33 17.82 -3.51
N ILE A 274 23.05 17.91 -3.14
CA ILE A 274 22.01 16.98 -3.60
C ILE A 274 21.45 17.45 -4.94
N ARG A 275 21.43 16.54 -5.90
CA ARG A 275 20.78 16.76 -7.19
C ARG A 275 19.35 16.28 -7.11
N PHE A 276 18.42 17.16 -7.35
CA PHE A 276 17.01 16.82 -7.43
C PHE A 276 16.63 16.59 -8.90
N GLY A 277 15.93 15.51 -9.20
CA GLY A 277 15.39 15.26 -10.53
C GLY A 277 14.39 16.33 -11.00
N SER A 278 13.64 16.08 -12.03
CA SER A 278 12.75 17.04 -12.71
C SER A 278 11.69 17.74 -11.84
N GLY A 279 11.53 17.34 -10.57
CA GLY A 279 10.60 17.94 -9.60
C GLY A 279 11.18 19.08 -8.74
N GLY A 280 12.52 19.27 -8.73
CA GLY A 280 13.22 20.28 -7.91
C GLY A 280 13.16 20.02 -6.40
N ASP A 281 13.95 20.80 -5.63
CA ASP A 281 14.06 20.69 -4.15
C ASP A 281 12.77 21.12 -3.43
N GLY A 282 11.93 21.93 -4.08
CA GLY A 282 10.78 22.59 -3.46
C GLY A 282 9.66 21.68 -2.94
N ARG A 283 9.54 20.45 -3.46
CA ARG A 283 8.51 19.47 -3.03
C ARG A 283 9.10 18.25 -2.35
N ILE A 284 10.19 17.71 -2.87
CA ILE A 284 10.78 16.43 -2.44
C ILE A 284 11.31 16.53 -1.01
N LEU A 285 12.12 17.55 -0.72
CA LEU A 285 12.74 17.69 0.59
C LEU A 285 11.74 17.93 1.74
N PRO A 286 10.73 18.83 1.61
CA PRO A 286 9.67 18.94 2.60
C PRO A 286 8.90 17.63 2.82
N ALA A 287 8.57 16.90 1.74
CA ALA A 287 7.91 15.61 1.84
C ALA A 287 8.77 14.58 2.58
N MET A 288 10.06 14.45 2.27
CA MET A 288 10.99 13.54 2.95
C MET A 288 11.15 13.86 4.44
N LYS A 289 11.17 15.14 4.81
CA LYS A 289 11.20 15.56 6.23
C LYS A 289 9.92 15.17 6.95
N GLN A 290 8.80 15.40 6.31
CA GLN A 290 7.48 15.13 6.83
C GLN A 290 7.23 13.65 7.06
N ILE A 291 7.61 12.79 6.11
CA ILE A 291 7.52 11.33 6.25
C ILE A 291 8.65 10.75 7.13
N GLY A 292 9.50 11.60 7.69
CA GLY A 292 10.53 11.23 8.63
C GLY A 292 11.70 10.44 8.03
N LEU A 293 12.07 10.68 6.77
CA LEU A 293 13.26 10.11 6.16
C LEU A 293 14.50 10.95 6.42
N LEU A 294 14.36 12.28 6.41
CA LEU A 294 15.46 13.23 6.62
C LEU A 294 15.13 14.22 7.73
N ARG A 295 16.17 14.70 8.41
CA ARG A 295 16.18 15.92 9.23
C ARG A 295 17.09 16.94 8.57
N SER A 296 16.79 18.22 8.71
CA SER A 296 17.70 19.25 8.27
C SER A 296 18.07 20.17 9.43
N HIS A 297 19.36 20.41 9.55
CA HIS A 297 19.95 21.41 10.42
C HIS A 297 20.74 22.37 9.51
N ASP A 298 20.02 23.32 8.89
CA ASP A 298 20.50 24.19 7.83
C ASP A 298 21.99 24.61 7.98
N PRO A 299 22.86 24.31 7.01
CA PRO A 299 22.60 23.73 5.70
C PRO A 299 22.71 22.17 5.63
N ALA A 300 22.94 21.48 6.74
CA ALA A 300 23.21 20.06 6.80
C ALA A 300 21.91 19.23 6.69
N LEU A 301 22.02 18.07 6.01
CA LEU A 301 20.99 17.03 5.94
C LEU A 301 21.46 15.82 6.71
N GLU A 302 20.55 15.23 7.48
CA GLU A 302 20.81 14.02 8.28
C GLU A 302 19.69 13.00 8.02
N MET A 303 20.08 11.75 7.75
CA MET A 303 19.12 10.66 7.67
C MET A 303 18.60 10.30 9.06
N THR A 304 17.29 10.11 9.17
CA THR A 304 16.70 9.49 10.36
C THR A 304 17.04 7.99 10.39
N GLU A 305 16.70 7.29 11.46
CA GLU A 305 16.84 5.83 11.53
C GLU A 305 16.06 5.15 10.39
N THR A 306 14.83 5.60 10.14
CA THR A 306 13.98 5.12 9.03
C THR A 306 14.59 5.44 7.66
N GLY A 307 15.10 6.66 7.49
CA GLY A 307 15.77 7.05 6.25
C GLY A 307 17.03 6.23 6.00
N ARG A 308 17.83 5.97 7.04
CA ARG A 308 19.04 5.15 6.97
C ARG A 308 18.74 3.68 6.64
N ALA A 309 17.69 3.11 7.22
CA ALA A 309 17.25 1.74 6.90
C ALA A 309 16.80 1.63 5.43
N ARG A 310 16.03 2.61 4.93
CA ARG A 310 15.61 2.68 3.52
C ARG A 310 16.83 2.85 2.59
N ALA A 311 17.73 3.79 2.89
CA ALA A 311 18.96 4.00 2.12
C ALA A 311 19.84 2.73 2.06
N ALA A 312 20.02 2.04 3.21
CA ALA A 312 20.76 0.79 3.24
C ALA A 312 20.17 -0.29 2.31
N SER A 313 18.83 -0.37 2.24
CA SER A 313 18.15 -1.30 1.35
C SER A 313 18.36 -0.95 -0.13
N ILE A 314 18.31 0.34 -0.49
CA ILE A 314 18.54 0.82 -1.86
C ILE A 314 19.99 0.54 -2.27
N ILE A 315 20.96 1.00 -1.49
CA ILE A 315 22.38 0.82 -1.72
C ILE A 315 22.74 -0.68 -1.83
N ARG A 316 22.11 -1.53 -1.02
CA ARG A 316 22.29 -2.97 -1.11
C ARG A 316 21.80 -3.51 -2.46
N ARG A 317 20.60 -3.13 -2.91
CA ARG A 317 20.05 -3.56 -4.21
C ARG A 317 20.96 -3.11 -5.35
N HIS A 318 21.34 -1.84 -5.34
CA HIS A 318 22.21 -1.25 -6.35
C HIS A 318 23.54 -2.02 -6.46
N ARG A 319 24.27 -2.14 -5.36
CA ARG A 319 25.59 -2.77 -5.33
C ARG A 319 25.58 -4.28 -5.60
N LEU A 320 24.48 -4.97 -5.26
CA LEU A 320 24.26 -6.36 -5.66
C LEU A 320 23.94 -6.49 -7.15
N ALA A 321 23.21 -5.53 -7.72
CA ALA A 321 22.95 -5.46 -9.16
C ALA A 321 24.24 -5.23 -9.93
N GLU A 322 25.10 -4.28 -9.51
CA GLU A 322 26.43 -4.07 -10.11
C GLU A 322 27.27 -5.36 -10.11
N ARG A 323 27.30 -6.08 -8.97
CA ARG A 323 28.01 -7.38 -8.88
C ARG A 323 27.43 -8.42 -9.81
N LEU A 324 26.10 -8.52 -9.87
CA LEU A 324 25.41 -9.45 -10.76
C LEU A 324 25.76 -9.19 -12.23
N PHE A 325 25.69 -7.92 -12.65
CA PHE A 325 26.00 -7.52 -14.01
C PHE A 325 27.48 -7.72 -14.35
N ALA A 326 28.41 -7.35 -13.47
CA ALA A 326 29.82 -7.53 -13.68
C ALA A 326 30.24 -9.02 -13.72
N GLU A 327 29.79 -9.84 -12.77
CA GLU A 327 30.26 -11.23 -12.61
C GLU A 327 29.50 -12.21 -13.50
N THR A 328 28.17 -12.00 -13.71
CA THR A 328 27.33 -12.96 -14.43
C THR A 328 27.18 -12.60 -15.90
N PHE A 329 27.01 -11.31 -16.21
CA PHE A 329 26.84 -10.82 -17.58
C PHE A 329 28.15 -10.28 -18.20
N HIS A 330 29.26 -10.26 -17.43
CA HIS A 330 30.58 -9.81 -17.86
C HIS A 330 30.60 -8.39 -18.42
N MET A 331 29.76 -7.51 -17.86
CA MET A 331 29.75 -6.09 -18.19
C MET A 331 31.01 -5.42 -17.62
N THR A 332 31.76 -4.72 -18.46
CA THR A 332 33.05 -4.11 -18.10
C THR A 332 33.07 -2.60 -18.27
N ASP A 333 32.05 -2.02 -18.86
CA ASP A 333 31.90 -0.56 -18.99
C ASP A 333 31.23 -0.02 -17.74
N ASP A 334 31.91 0.87 -17.01
CA ASP A 334 31.44 1.38 -15.73
C ASP A 334 30.15 2.21 -15.86
N GLN A 335 29.98 2.97 -16.96
CA GLN A 335 28.78 3.78 -17.19
C GLN A 335 27.56 2.91 -17.52
N GLU A 336 27.79 1.87 -18.33
CA GLU A 336 26.71 0.92 -18.67
C GLU A 336 26.33 0.08 -17.45
N LEU A 337 27.30 -0.31 -16.63
CA LEU A 337 27.10 -1.05 -15.38
C LEU A 337 26.25 -0.23 -14.39
N GLU A 338 26.64 1.01 -14.13
CA GLU A 338 25.94 1.93 -13.21
C GLU A 338 24.50 2.22 -13.68
N SER A 339 24.32 2.53 -14.98
CA SER A 339 23.01 2.82 -15.55
C SER A 339 22.04 1.63 -15.47
N ASN A 340 22.53 0.41 -15.75
CA ASN A 340 21.72 -0.80 -15.66
C ASN A 340 21.42 -1.17 -14.20
N ALA A 341 22.38 -1.02 -13.28
CA ALA A 341 22.17 -1.27 -11.86
C ALA A 341 21.11 -0.33 -11.26
N CYS A 342 21.19 0.97 -11.57
CA CYS A 342 20.24 1.98 -11.15
C CYS A 342 18.81 1.67 -11.65
N THR A 343 18.65 1.24 -12.90
CA THR A 343 17.33 0.84 -13.42
C THR A 343 16.81 -0.42 -12.75
N PHE A 344 17.68 -1.37 -12.48
CA PHE A 344 17.33 -2.71 -11.99
C PHE A 344 16.98 -2.71 -10.50
N GLU A 345 17.58 -1.87 -9.67
CA GLU A 345 17.33 -1.79 -8.23
C GLU A 345 15.88 -1.45 -7.89
N HIS A 346 15.23 -0.62 -8.72
CA HIS A 346 13.85 -0.19 -8.50
C HIS A 346 12.82 -1.29 -8.74
N ILE A 347 13.18 -2.35 -9.48
CA ILE A 347 12.30 -3.49 -9.77
C ILE A 347 12.58 -4.70 -8.89
N LEU A 348 13.65 -4.68 -8.09
CA LEU A 348 14.01 -5.79 -7.21
C LEU A 348 13.17 -5.82 -5.94
N SER A 349 12.44 -6.93 -5.74
CA SER A 349 11.82 -7.19 -4.44
C SER A 349 12.86 -7.59 -3.37
N PRO A 350 12.56 -7.43 -2.08
CA PRO A 350 13.43 -7.87 -1.00
C PRO A 350 13.85 -9.35 -1.15
N GLU A 351 12.91 -10.25 -1.45
CA GLU A 351 13.17 -11.69 -1.59
C GLU A 351 14.12 -11.99 -2.76
N VAL A 352 13.95 -11.27 -3.88
CA VAL A 352 14.86 -11.42 -5.05
C VAL A 352 16.23 -10.89 -4.70
N THR A 353 16.34 -9.79 -3.94
CA THR A 353 17.61 -9.22 -3.47
C THR A 353 18.37 -10.21 -2.60
N GLU A 354 17.69 -10.89 -1.66
CA GLU A 354 18.31 -11.91 -0.81
C GLU A 354 18.79 -13.13 -1.63
N ARG A 355 18.00 -13.54 -2.63
CA ARG A 355 18.41 -14.64 -3.54
C ARG A 355 19.61 -14.25 -4.40
N ILE A 356 19.68 -13.03 -4.92
CA ILE A 356 20.83 -12.51 -5.65
C ILE A 356 22.06 -12.49 -4.74
N CYS A 357 21.92 -12.00 -3.51
CA CYS A 357 23.01 -12.00 -2.53
C CYS A 357 23.54 -13.42 -2.25
N ALA A 358 22.64 -14.39 -2.05
CA ALA A 358 23.02 -15.79 -1.84
C ALA A 358 23.66 -16.40 -3.08
N PHE A 359 23.16 -16.13 -4.28
CA PHE A 359 23.72 -16.56 -5.55
C PHE A 359 25.14 -16.06 -5.75
N LEU A 360 25.41 -14.80 -5.40
CA LEU A 360 26.73 -14.17 -5.44
C LEU A 360 27.63 -14.55 -4.24
N ASN A 361 27.21 -15.53 -3.43
CA ASN A 361 27.92 -16.00 -2.24
C ASN A 361 28.19 -14.91 -1.19
N HIS A 362 27.20 -14.08 -0.92
CA HIS A 362 27.21 -13.01 0.09
C HIS A 362 28.38 -12.02 -0.05
N PRO A 363 28.46 -11.30 -1.17
CA PRO A 363 29.57 -10.37 -1.40
C PRO A 363 29.52 -9.22 -0.39
N ARG A 364 30.70 -8.78 0.06
CA ARG A 364 30.83 -7.68 1.02
C ARG A 364 31.10 -6.32 0.38
N GLN A 365 31.52 -6.33 -0.88
CA GLN A 365 31.86 -5.13 -1.63
C GLN A 365 31.34 -5.23 -3.06
N CYS A 366 30.96 -4.09 -3.66
CA CYS A 366 30.61 -3.98 -5.06
C CYS A 366 31.88 -4.03 -5.95
N PRO A 367 31.79 -4.08 -7.29
CA PRO A 367 32.94 -4.08 -8.18
C PRO A 367 33.89 -2.90 -7.97
N HIS A 368 33.37 -1.75 -7.55
CA HIS A 368 34.12 -0.52 -7.26
C HIS A 368 34.73 -0.49 -5.84
N GLY A 369 34.59 -1.56 -5.05
CA GLY A 369 35.14 -1.67 -3.70
C GLY A 369 34.29 -1.06 -2.57
N SER A 370 33.14 -0.49 -2.87
CA SER A 370 32.23 0.07 -1.86
C SER A 370 31.52 -1.04 -1.08
N PRO A 371 31.31 -0.87 0.27
CA PRO A 371 30.75 -1.92 1.10
C PRO A 371 29.27 -2.16 0.81
N ILE A 372 28.84 -3.42 0.67
CA ILE A 372 27.44 -3.81 0.50
C ILE A 372 26.80 -3.96 1.88
N PRO A 373 25.75 -3.21 2.22
CA PRO A 373 25.03 -3.37 3.47
C PRO A 373 24.54 -4.82 3.66
N PRO A 374 24.68 -5.43 4.86
CA PRO A 374 24.20 -6.78 5.12
C PRO A 374 22.69 -6.86 5.07
N GLY A 375 22.12 -7.99 4.59
CA GLY A 375 20.73 -8.32 4.67
C GLY A 375 20.47 -9.53 5.56
N GLU A 376 19.23 -9.99 5.62
CA GLU A 376 18.80 -11.11 6.49
C GLU A 376 19.58 -12.40 6.14
N CYS A 377 19.77 -12.72 4.85
CA CYS A 377 20.53 -13.89 4.43
C CYS A 377 22.00 -13.89 4.86
N CYS A 378 22.54 -12.74 5.32
CA CYS A 378 23.91 -12.62 5.77
C CYS A 378 24.07 -12.85 7.29
N VAL A 379 22.98 -12.81 8.06
CA VAL A 379 22.99 -12.91 9.54
C VAL A 379 23.05 -14.36 10.01
N GLU A 380 22.53 -15.32 9.25
CA GLU A 380 22.47 -16.74 9.63
C GLU A 380 23.81 -17.51 9.58
N LYS A 381 24.90 -16.86 9.19
CA LYS A 381 26.24 -17.49 9.05
C LYS A 381 27.31 -16.90 9.97
N ARG A 382 26.95 -16.57 11.20
CA ARG A 382 27.94 -16.31 12.26
C ARG A 382 28.01 -17.44 13.28
#